data_05714ba1fc1ec70b735df5885e033f3d
#
_entry.id   05714ba1fc1ec70b735df5885e033f3d
#
_cell.length_a   1.000
_cell.length_b   1.000
_cell.length_c   1.000
_cell.angle_alpha   90.00
_cell.angle_beta   90.00
_cell.angle_gamma   90.00
#
_symmetry.space_group_name_H-M   'P 1'
#
loop_
_entity.id
_entity.type
_entity.pdbx_description
1 polymer ?
#
loop_
_entity_poly.entity_id
_entity_poly.type
_entity_poly.pdbx_seq_one_letter_code
_entity_poly.pdbx_strand_id
1 'polypeptide(L)'
;MKLFLTSSPTGAYRSDEPPAFRGFDPANGMVEELKRYWKPDSRCLLIAAFPDAFEENEVMRSYFEGVIEDTGLSAVCLDLCDGRNGKEAVQDLHSYDMIILSGGHVPTENDFFMEIGLPEQIRDFDGIVMGISAGTMNCAEIVYAQPEELGEADSETYRKFIPGLGLTKYNILPHYQAVKDDYVDGKRLFEDITLPDSVGHIFYAIVDGTYLLQTEDRAEIHGEAYRISDGTMTRIGSEGDIIPLY
;
A
#
# COMPACT_ATOMS: atom_id res chain seq x y z
N MET A 1 -16.68 -1.72 -0.35
CA MET A 1 -15.27 -1.26 -0.47
C MET A 1 -14.56 -2.01 -1.58
N LYS A 2 -13.67 -1.34 -2.33
CA LYS A 2 -12.78 -1.95 -3.34
C LYS A 2 -11.36 -1.60 -2.96
N LEU A 3 -10.56 -2.61 -2.60
CA LEU A 3 -9.16 -2.44 -2.20
C LEU A 3 -8.25 -2.66 -3.39
N PHE A 4 -7.40 -1.68 -3.66
CA PHE A 4 -6.25 -1.78 -4.56
C PHE A 4 -5.00 -1.68 -3.72
N LEU A 5 -4.40 -2.80 -3.37
CA LEU A 5 -3.19 -2.85 -2.55
C LEU A 5 -1.98 -2.97 -3.48
N THR A 6 -1.30 -1.87 -3.69
CA THR A 6 -0.25 -1.74 -4.71
C THR A 6 1.14 -1.74 -4.09
N SER A 7 2.12 -2.21 -4.85
CA SER A 7 3.53 -1.94 -4.57
C SER A 7 3.83 -0.48 -4.91
N SER A 8 3.85 -0.16 -6.21
CA SER A 8 3.89 1.21 -6.72
C SER A 8 2.82 1.36 -7.80
N PRO A 9 1.84 2.26 -7.63
CA PRO A 9 0.73 2.41 -8.57
C PRO A 9 1.13 3.15 -9.86
N THR A 10 2.32 3.76 -9.91
CA THR A 10 2.86 4.47 -11.07
C THR A 10 4.01 3.72 -11.73
N GLY A 11 4.16 2.41 -11.42
CA GLY A 11 5.21 1.54 -11.94
C GLY A 11 6.52 1.62 -11.15
N ALA A 12 7.53 0.90 -11.63
CA ALA A 12 8.82 0.82 -10.94
C ALA A 12 9.50 2.19 -10.87
N TYR A 13 9.75 2.63 -9.64
CA TYR A 13 10.59 3.80 -9.39
C TYR A 13 12.06 3.42 -9.54
N ARG A 14 12.72 4.05 -10.50
CA ARG A 14 14.19 4.00 -10.62
C ARG A 14 14.71 5.40 -10.37
N SER A 15 15.63 5.55 -9.43
CA SER A 15 16.20 6.84 -9.02
C SER A 15 16.93 7.59 -10.14
N ASP A 16 17.26 6.90 -11.23
CA ASP A 16 18.07 7.38 -12.35
C ASP A 16 17.25 7.55 -13.66
N GLU A 17 15.99 7.12 -13.68
CA GLU A 17 15.09 7.29 -14.84
C GLU A 17 13.78 7.95 -14.41
N PRO A 18 13.23 8.87 -15.22
CA PRO A 18 11.88 9.38 -14.95
C PRO A 18 10.87 8.23 -15.03
N PRO A 19 9.76 8.28 -14.28
CA PRO A 19 8.72 7.27 -14.36
C PRO A 19 8.25 7.08 -15.82
N ALA A 20 8.11 5.82 -16.20
CA ALA A 20 7.73 5.47 -17.58
C ALA A 20 6.34 6.01 -17.97
N PHE A 21 5.49 6.23 -16.97
CA PHE A 21 4.13 6.76 -17.12
C PHE A 21 3.98 8.01 -16.28
N ARG A 22 3.17 8.95 -16.78
CA ARG A 22 2.78 10.13 -15.98
C ARG A 22 1.58 9.82 -15.09
N GLY A 23 0.67 8.93 -15.53
CA GLY A 23 -0.49 8.47 -14.79
C GLY A 23 -0.23 7.18 -14.00
N PHE A 24 -1.30 6.52 -13.58
CA PHE A 24 -1.22 5.17 -13.03
C PHE A 24 -0.68 4.18 -14.07
N ASP A 25 0.10 3.21 -13.60
CA ASP A 25 0.67 2.17 -14.45
C ASP A 25 -0.45 1.29 -15.04
N PRO A 26 -0.53 1.17 -16.38
CA PRO A 26 -1.52 0.28 -17.00
C PRO A 26 -1.14 -1.20 -16.92
N ALA A 27 0.05 -1.54 -16.40
CA ALA A 27 0.46 -2.93 -16.24
C ALA A 27 -0.56 -3.74 -15.46
N ASN A 28 -0.68 -5.01 -15.81
CA ASN A 28 -1.59 -5.97 -15.16
C ASN A 28 -3.07 -5.53 -15.13
N GLY A 29 -3.46 -4.57 -15.97
CA GLY A 29 -4.85 -4.11 -16.11
C GLY A 29 -5.35 -3.22 -14.97
N MET A 30 -4.47 -2.62 -14.15
CA MET A 30 -4.87 -1.82 -12.99
C MET A 30 -5.74 -0.62 -13.36
N VAL A 31 -5.38 0.09 -14.43
CA VAL A 31 -6.13 1.28 -14.89
C VAL A 31 -7.53 0.89 -15.35
N GLU A 32 -7.68 -0.24 -16.07
CA GLU A 32 -8.97 -0.75 -16.51
C GLU A 32 -9.85 -1.17 -15.33
N GLU A 33 -9.28 -1.84 -14.32
CA GLU A 33 -10.01 -2.20 -13.10
C GLU A 33 -10.40 -0.95 -12.30
N LEU A 34 -9.49 0.02 -12.15
CA LEU A 34 -9.78 1.27 -11.44
C LEU A 34 -10.93 2.04 -12.13
N LYS A 35 -10.92 2.15 -13.46
CA LYS A 35 -11.98 2.81 -14.24
C LYS A 35 -13.37 2.18 -14.07
N ARG A 36 -13.46 0.89 -13.76
CA ARG A 36 -14.75 0.22 -13.50
C ARG A 36 -15.46 0.73 -12.25
N TYR A 37 -14.69 1.19 -11.27
CA TYR A 37 -15.20 1.65 -9.98
C TYR A 37 -15.14 3.17 -9.82
N TRP A 38 -14.41 3.86 -10.74
CA TRP A 38 -14.27 5.31 -10.70
C TRP A 38 -15.59 6.00 -11.05
N LYS A 39 -15.99 6.98 -10.24
CA LYS A 39 -17.16 7.81 -10.53
C LYS A 39 -16.72 9.11 -11.21
N PRO A 40 -17.52 9.65 -12.15
CA PRO A 40 -17.31 11.03 -12.60
C PRO A 40 -17.33 11.98 -11.39
N ASP A 41 -16.45 12.98 -11.42
CA ASP A 41 -16.35 14.00 -10.37
C ASP A 41 -16.04 13.41 -8.97
N SER A 42 -15.23 12.35 -8.91
CA SER A 42 -14.80 11.73 -7.66
C SER A 42 -14.13 12.72 -6.72
N ARG A 43 -14.44 12.61 -5.44
CA ARG A 43 -13.71 13.27 -4.35
C ARG A 43 -12.69 12.29 -3.78
N CYS A 44 -11.44 12.72 -3.71
CA CYS A 44 -10.34 11.87 -3.26
C CYS A 44 -9.71 12.44 -1.98
N LEU A 45 -9.23 11.57 -1.10
CA LEU A 45 -8.47 11.91 0.10
C LEU A 45 -7.12 11.18 0.05
N LEU A 46 -6.03 11.91 0.19
CA LEU A 46 -4.70 11.36 0.43
C LEU A 46 -4.39 11.41 1.92
N ILE A 47 -4.11 10.26 2.53
CA ILE A 47 -3.66 10.18 3.92
C ILE A 47 -2.15 9.96 3.93
N ALA A 48 -1.42 10.85 4.59
CA ALA A 48 0.03 10.88 4.60
C ALA A 48 0.62 9.81 5.51
N ALA A 49 1.77 9.25 5.11
CA ALA A 49 2.55 8.32 5.94
C ALA A 49 3.41 9.03 6.99
N PHE A 50 3.86 10.25 6.67
CA PHE A 50 4.65 11.09 7.58
C PHE A 50 3.84 12.34 7.93
N PRO A 51 3.06 12.32 9.04
CA PRO A 51 2.07 13.36 9.32
C PRO A 51 2.65 14.76 9.48
N ASP A 52 3.90 14.89 9.90
CA ASP A 52 4.56 16.17 10.16
C ASP A 52 5.41 16.68 8.97
N ALA A 53 5.52 15.90 7.89
CA ALA A 53 6.25 16.28 6.68
C ALA A 53 5.39 17.13 5.74
N PHE A 54 4.95 18.31 6.20
CA PHE A 54 3.89 19.09 5.56
C PHE A 54 4.21 19.51 4.13
N GLU A 55 5.45 19.93 3.85
CA GLU A 55 5.85 20.36 2.50
C GLU A 55 5.90 19.17 1.54
N GLU A 56 6.46 18.04 1.97
CA GLU A 56 6.54 16.81 1.21
C GLU A 56 5.14 16.22 0.96
N ASN A 57 4.24 16.31 1.94
CA ASN A 57 2.85 15.87 1.80
C ASN A 57 2.09 16.70 0.75
N GLU A 58 2.29 18.02 0.68
CA GLU A 58 1.71 18.86 -0.36
C GLU A 58 2.29 18.54 -1.76
N VAL A 59 3.58 18.23 -1.84
CA VAL A 59 4.21 17.77 -3.10
C VAL A 59 3.60 16.44 -3.52
N MET A 60 3.42 15.50 -2.61
CA MET A 60 2.81 14.21 -2.88
C MET A 60 1.35 14.37 -3.34
N ARG A 61 0.57 15.23 -2.67
CA ARG A 61 -0.80 15.54 -3.09
C ARG A 61 -0.83 16.06 -4.53
N SER A 62 0.01 17.05 -4.83
CA SER A 62 0.09 17.65 -6.17
C SER A 62 0.55 16.63 -7.23
N TYR A 63 1.44 15.72 -6.86
CA TYR A 63 1.87 14.61 -7.71
C TYR A 63 0.69 13.70 -8.06
N PHE A 64 -0.12 13.26 -7.06
CA PHE A 64 -1.27 12.40 -7.32
C PHE A 64 -2.42 13.10 -8.03
N GLU A 65 -2.59 14.42 -7.88
CA GLU A 65 -3.50 15.18 -8.72
C GLU A 65 -3.12 15.02 -10.21
N GLY A 66 -1.83 15.20 -10.52
CA GLY A 66 -1.31 14.97 -11.89
C GLY A 66 -1.46 13.53 -12.37
N VAL A 67 -1.20 12.54 -11.49
CA VAL A 67 -1.37 11.12 -11.82
C VAL A 67 -2.81 10.78 -12.19
N ILE A 68 -3.79 11.29 -11.44
CA ILE A 68 -5.21 11.10 -11.71
C ILE A 68 -5.58 11.72 -13.06
N GLU A 69 -5.16 12.96 -13.32
CA GLU A 69 -5.42 13.66 -14.57
C GLU A 69 -4.77 12.95 -15.78
N ASP A 70 -3.49 12.62 -15.70
CA ASP A 70 -2.74 11.96 -16.78
C ASP A 70 -3.25 10.53 -17.05
N THR A 71 -3.93 9.87 -16.10
CA THR A 71 -4.64 8.60 -16.31
C THR A 71 -5.95 8.78 -17.10
N GLY A 72 -6.40 10.03 -17.29
CA GLY A 72 -7.69 10.34 -17.90
C GLY A 72 -8.88 10.11 -16.94
N LEU A 73 -8.63 10.19 -15.64
CA LEU A 73 -9.65 10.18 -14.59
C LEU A 73 -9.97 11.62 -14.19
N SER A 74 -11.23 11.89 -13.77
CA SER A 74 -11.63 13.20 -13.28
C SER A 74 -11.89 13.15 -11.78
N ALA A 75 -11.30 14.08 -11.03
CA ALA A 75 -11.59 14.30 -9.62
C ALA A 75 -11.96 15.76 -9.38
N VAL A 76 -12.93 16.00 -8.50
CA VAL A 76 -13.30 17.36 -8.07
C VAL A 76 -12.24 17.93 -7.14
N CYS A 77 -11.68 17.08 -6.28
CA CYS A 77 -10.61 17.43 -5.36
C CYS A 77 -9.78 16.21 -5.00
N LEU A 78 -8.55 16.46 -4.60
CA LEU A 78 -7.73 15.57 -3.81
C LEU A 78 -7.35 16.29 -2.53
N ASP A 79 -8.10 16.02 -1.45
CA ASP A 79 -7.83 16.60 -0.15
C ASP A 79 -6.67 15.88 0.53
N LEU A 80 -5.95 16.56 1.42
CA LEU A 80 -4.82 16.01 2.16
C LEU A 80 -5.18 15.86 3.64
N CYS A 81 -4.92 14.66 4.19
CA CYS A 81 -4.98 14.34 5.61
C CYS A 81 -3.57 14.13 6.15
N ASP A 82 -3.12 14.99 7.04
CA ASP A 82 -1.84 14.89 7.73
C ASP A 82 -1.95 15.37 9.19
N GLY A 83 -0.83 15.63 9.88
CA GLY A 83 -0.82 16.04 11.29
C GLY A 83 -1.59 17.34 11.59
N ARG A 84 -1.87 18.17 10.57
CA ARG A 84 -2.61 19.44 10.72
C ARG A 84 -4.11 19.24 10.89
N ASN A 85 -4.70 18.16 10.35
CA ASN A 85 -6.16 17.99 10.25
C ASN A 85 -6.64 16.53 10.39
N GLY A 86 -5.75 15.61 10.78
CA GLY A 86 -6.00 14.16 10.71
C GLY A 86 -7.35 13.72 11.30
N LYS A 87 -7.66 14.17 12.53
CA LYS A 87 -8.90 13.76 13.22
C LYS A 87 -10.16 14.33 12.57
N GLU A 88 -10.09 15.53 12.04
CA GLU A 88 -11.21 16.16 11.33
C GLU A 88 -11.42 15.52 9.96
N ALA A 89 -10.34 15.26 9.23
CA ALA A 89 -10.39 14.72 7.88
C ALA A 89 -11.03 13.32 7.83
N VAL A 90 -10.83 12.49 8.87
CA VAL A 90 -11.38 11.13 8.88
C VAL A 90 -12.81 11.02 9.41
N GLN A 91 -13.41 12.11 9.93
CA GLN A 91 -14.78 12.06 10.46
C GLN A 91 -15.84 11.90 9.38
N ASP A 92 -15.56 12.30 8.14
CA ASP A 92 -16.51 12.26 7.02
C ASP A 92 -15.93 11.54 5.80
N LEU A 93 -15.36 10.36 6.03
CA LEU A 93 -14.81 9.55 4.93
C LEU A 93 -15.86 9.20 3.86
N HIS A 94 -17.14 9.10 4.23
CA HIS A 94 -18.23 8.82 3.29
C HIS A 94 -18.48 9.95 2.28
N SER A 95 -17.90 11.14 2.50
CA SER A 95 -17.95 12.23 1.50
C SER A 95 -16.96 12.04 0.36
N TYR A 96 -16.06 11.07 0.47
CA TYR A 96 -15.08 10.72 -0.55
C TYR A 96 -15.48 9.47 -1.32
N ASP A 97 -14.99 9.36 -2.55
CA ASP A 97 -15.15 8.20 -3.42
C ASP A 97 -13.87 7.34 -3.44
N MET A 98 -12.72 7.95 -3.14
CA MET A 98 -11.43 7.27 -3.08
C MET A 98 -10.59 7.79 -1.92
N ILE A 99 -9.94 6.85 -1.21
CA ILE A 99 -8.93 7.12 -0.19
C ILE A 99 -7.61 6.52 -0.68
N ILE A 100 -6.55 7.33 -0.67
CA ILE A 100 -5.18 6.90 -0.96
C ILE A 100 -4.42 6.87 0.36
N LEU A 101 -3.91 5.71 0.74
CA LEU A 101 -2.98 5.54 1.85
C LEU A 101 -1.57 5.58 1.26
N SER A 102 -0.80 6.60 1.59
CA SER A 102 0.50 6.82 0.94
C SER A 102 1.57 5.82 1.38
N GLY A 103 2.76 5.90 0.82
CA GLY A 103 3.88 5.05 1.20
C GLY A 103 4.84 5.77 2.13
N GLY A 104 5.50 5.03 3.00
CA GLY A 104 6.50 5.51 3.94
C GLY A 104 6.97 4.41 4.86
N HIS A 105 7.38 4.74 6.08
CA HIS A 105 7.75 3.79 7.12
C HIS A 105 6.51 3.18 7.76
N VAL A 106 6.38 1.85 7.73
CA VAL A 106 5.17 1.12 8.15
C VAL A 106 4.73 1.43 9.57
N PRO A 107 5.60 1.37 10.62
CA PRO A 107 5.20 1.70 11.98
C PRO A 107 4.78 3.17 12.16
N THR A 108 5.49 4.10 11.53
CA THR A 108 5.19 5.55 11.64
C THR A 108 3.81 5.87 11.07
N GLU A 109 3.51 5.35 9.90
CA GLU A 109 2.20 5.51 9.26
C GLU A 109 1.09 4.83 10.09
N ASN A 110 1.35 3.62 10.62
CA ASN A 110 0.43 2.91 11.48
C ASN A 110 0.07 3.71 12.74
N ASP A 111 1.09 4.26 13.42
CA ASP A 111 0.87 5.08 14.61
C ASP A 111 -0.01 6.30 14.30
N PHE A 112 0.20 6.95 13.16
CA PHE A 112 -0.65 8.06 12.72
C PHE A 112 -2.09 7.59 12.44
N PHE A 113 -2.29 6.47 11.75
CA PHE A 113 -3.62 5.94 11.49
C PHE A 113 -4.39 5.63 12.80
N MET A 114 -3.70 5.06 13.79
CA MET A 114 -4.29 4.81 15.11
C MET A 114 -4.60 6.10 15.85
N GLU A 115 -3.70 7.09 15.81
CA GLU A 115 -3.89 8.39 16.46
C GLU A 115 -5.14 9.14 15.97
N ILE A 116 -5.38 9.12 14.66
CA ILE A 116 -6.53 9.81 14.05
C ILE A 116 -7.83 9.00 14.12
N GLY A 117 -7.78 7.73 14.60
CA GLY A 117 -8.94 6.85 14.69
C GLY A 117 -9.40 6.30 13.34
N LEU A 118 -8.48 6.19 12.36
CA LEU A 118 -8.80 5.72 11.02
C LEU A 118 -9.42 4.31 10.98
N PRO A 119 -8.99 3.31 11.80
CA PRO A 119 -9.55 1.95 11.74
C PRO A 119 -11.06 1.89 11.98
N GLU A 120 -11.59 2.73 12.85
CA GLU A 120 -13.01 2.80 13.16
C GLU A 120 -13.79 3.47 12.03
N GLN A 121 -13.23 4.52 11.44
CA GLN A 121 -13.89 5.34 10.42
C GLN A 121 -13.91 4.69 9.04
N ILE A 122 -12.82 3.98 8.68
CA ILE A 122 -12.67 3.40 7.33
C ILE A 122 -13.44 2.08 7.16
N ARG A 123 -13.84 1.43 8.26
CA ARG A 123 -14.49 0.11 8.24
C ARG A 123 -15.75 0.07 7.37
N ASP A 124 -16.57 1.12 7.46
CA ASP A 124 -17.84 1.21 6.75
C ASP A 124 -17.72 2.01 5.44
N PHE A 125 -16.50 2.37 5.03
CA PHE A 125 -16.28 3.04 3.77
C PHE A 125 -16.55 2.10 2.59
N ASP A 126 -17.32 2.54 1.59
CA ASP A 126 -17.75 1.70 0.47
C ASP A 126 -17.10 2.07 -0.89
N GLY A 127 -16.26 3.11 -0.92
CA GLY A 127 -15.53 3.58 -2.08
C GLY A 127 -14.30 2.73 -2.44
N ILE A 128 -13.33 3.37 -3.08
CA ILE A 128 -12.04 2.80 -3.44
C ILE A 128 -11.02 3.14 -2.35
N VAL A 129 -10.31 2.14 -1.84
CA VAL A 129 -9.11 2.35 -1.02
C VAL A 129 -7.91 1.87 -1.81
N MET A 130 -6.96 2.76 -2.06
CA MET A 130 -5.67 2.42 -2.68
C MET A 130 -4.58 2.52 -1.63
N GLY A 131 -4.00 1.39 -1.27
CA GLY A 131 -2.78 1.34 -0.48
C GLY A 131 -1.56 1.41 -1.39
N ILE A 132 -0.53 2.12 -0.95
CA ILE A 132 0.75 2.26 -1.66
C ILE A 132 1.85 1.87 -0.69
N SER A 133 2.66 0.86 -1.02
CA SER A 133 3.81 0.46 -0.19
C SER A 133 3.41 0.24 1.28
N ALA A 134 3.87 1.08 2.23
CA ALA A 134 3.49 1.00 3.64
C ALA A 134 1.97 1.07 3.85
N GLY A 135 1.25 1.92 3.10
CA GLY A 135 -0.21 2.00 3.15
C GLY A 135 -0.89 0.70 2.72
N THR A 136 -0.29 -0.04 1.78
CA THR A 136 -0.72 -1.41 1.43
C THR A 136 -0.54 -2.36 2.61
N MET A 137 0.62 -2.33 3.27
CA MET A 137 0.93 -3.21 4.39
C MET A 137 0.01 -2.94 5.57
N ASN A 138 -0.25 -1.66 5.87
CA ASN A 138 -1.12 -1.23 6.97
C ASN A 138 -2.62 -1.56 6.77
N CYS A 139 -3.04 -1.98 5.56
CA CYS A 139 -4.40 -2.47 5.34
C CYS A 139 -4.69 -3.83 5.98
N ALA A 140 -3.67 -4.63 6.34
CA ALA A 140 -3.85 -5.94 6.95
C ALA A 140 -4.51 -5.85 8.34
N GLU A 141 -5.15 -6.95 8.78
CA GLU A 141 -5.66 -7.09 10.16
C GLU A 141 -4.49 -7.09 11.16
N ILE A 142 -3.49 -7.93 10.89
CA ILE A 142 -2.20 -7.93 11.58
C ILE A 142 -1.14 -7.65 10.53
N VAL A 143 -0.50 -6.53 10.65
CA VAL A 143 0.57 -6.07 9.74
C VAL A 143 1.86 -6.76 10.12
N TYR A 144 2.55 -7.34 9.15
CA TYR A 144 3.95 -7.66 9.30
C TYR A 144 4.78 -6.43 8.92
N ALA A 145 5.19 -5.66 9.93
CA ALA A 145 6.10 -4.55 9.78
C ALA A 145 7.52 -5.11 9.60
N GLN A 146 7.87 -5.41 8.34
CA GLN A 146 9.19 -5.89 7.98
C GLN A 146 10.22 -4.83 8.36
N PRO A 147 11.31 -5.19 9.08
CA PRO A 147 12.36 -4.22 9.41
C PRO A 147 12.96 -3.59 8.14
N GLU A 148 13.08 -2.28 8.12
CA GLU A 148 13.62 -1.52 6.99
C GLU A 148 14.62 -0.44 7.40
N GLU A 149 14.58 0.02 8.65
CA GLU A 149 15.49 1.03 9.16
C GLU A 149 16.61 0.41 10.02
N LEU A 150 17.72 1.15 10.13
CA LEU A 150 18.88 0.74 10.92
C LEU A 150 18.49 0.59 12.40
N GLY A 151 18.82 -0.54 12.99
CA GLY A 151 18.53 -0.87 14.39
C GLY A 151 17.25 -1.67 14.61
N GLU A 152 16.35 -1.77 13.62
CA GLU A 152 15.07 -2.47 13.79
C GLU A 152 15.21 -3.99 13.83
N ALA A 153 16.09 -4.56 12.99
CA ALA A 153 16.27 -6.01 12.93
C ALA A 153 17.01 -6.58 14.15
N ASP A 154 17.73 -5.74 14.89
CA ASP A 154 18.44 -6.11 16.11
C ASP A 154 17.73 -5.66 17.40
N SER A 155 16.66 -4.88 17.30
CA SER A 155 15.94 -4.34 18.44
C SER A 155 15.04 -5.39 19.10
N GLU A 156 15.21 -5.60 20.40
CA GLU A 156 14.30 -6.43 21.21
C GLU A 156 12.92 -5.76 21.41
N THR A 157 12.80 -4.46 21.14
CA THR A 157 11.58 -3.69 21.32
C THR A 157 10.81 -3.44 20.02
N TYR A 158 11.43 -3.70 18.86
CA TYR A 158 10.77 -3.58 17.57
C TYR A 158 9.67 -4.65 17.43
N ARG A 159 8.46 -4.20 17.18
CA ARG A 159 7.31 -5.09 17.02
C ARG A 159 7.06 -5.36 15.54
N LYS A 160 7.50 -6.53 15.08
CA LYS A 160 7.31 -6.97 13.69
C LYS A 160 5.85 -7.23 13.32
N PHE A 161 4.99 -7.51 14.31
CA PHE A 161 3.57 -7.75 14.11
C PHE A 161 2.77 -6.73 14.92
N ILE A 162 2.02 -5.88 14.24
CA ILE A 162 1.24 -4.80 14.85
C ILE A 162 -0.21 -4.85 14.33
N PRO A 163 -1.21 -4.36 15.09
CA PRO A 163 -2.56 -4.20 14.56
C PRO A 163 -2.57 -3.23 13.38
N GLY A 164 -3.30 -3.57 12.31
CA GLY A 164 -3.50 -2.70 11.16
C GLY A 164 -4.93 -2.19 11.04
N LEU A 165 -5.29 -1.74 9.83
CA LEU A 165 -6.63 -1.22 9.56
C LEU A 165 -7.72 -2.30 9.51
N GLY A 166 -7.34 -3.58 9.38
CA GLY A 166 -8.31 -4.69 9.35
C GLY A 166 -9.15 -4.76 8.06
N LEU A 167 -8.66 -4.21 6.97
CA LEU A 167 -9.37 -4.19 5.68
C LEU A 167 -9.15 -5.47 4.88
N THR A 168 -8.09 -6.20 5.16
CA THR A 168 -7.75 -7.47 4.53
C THR A 168 -7.06 -8.42 5.50
N LYS A 169 -7.16 -9.73 5.22
CA LYS A 169 -6.39 -10.77 5.92
C LYS A 169 -5.02 -11.02 5.31
N TYR A 170 -4.72 -10.41 4.16
CA TYR A 170 -3.51 -10.68 3.39
C TYR A 170 -2.40 -9.70 3.76
N ASN A 171 -1.23 -10.23 4.09
CA ASN A 171 0.00 -9.44 4.27
C ASN A 171 0.73 -9.34 2.95
N ILE A 172 0.78 -8.13 2.39
CA ILE A 172 1.49 -7.82 1.15
C ILE A 172 2.85 -7.21 1.50
N LEU A 173 3.91 -7.69 0.87
CA LEU A 173 5.25 -7.12 0.95
C LEU A 173 5.58 -6.48 -0.41
N PRO A 174 5.60 -5.15 -0.49
CA PRO A 174 5.83 -4.43 -1.74
C PRO A 174 7.32 -4.42 -2.14
N HIS A 175 7.59 -3.92 -3.35
CA HIS A 175 8.93 -3.61 -3.86
C HIS A 175 9.91 -4.80 -3.91
N TYR A 176 9.43 -6.04 -3.97
CA TYR A 176 10.29 -7.22 -3.89
C TYR A 176 11.49 -7.16 -4.83
N GLN A 177 11.31 -6.72 -6.09
CA GLN A 177 12.40 -6.60 -7.06
C GLN A 177 13.50 -5.62 -6.63
N ALA A 178 13.14 -4.61 -5.84
CA ALA A 178 14.07 -3.58 -5.37
C ALA A 178 14.80 -4.00 -4.08
N VAL A 179 14.06 -4.66 -3.15
CA VAL A 179 14.56 -4.92 -1.79
C VAL A 179 15.01 -6.37 -1.53
N LYS A 180 14.87 -7.26 -2.52
CA LYS A 180 15.17 -8.70 -2.34
C LYS A 180 16.60 -9.01 -1.94
N ASP A 181 17.54 -8.15 -2.31
CA ASP A 181 18.97 -8.30 -2.05
C ASP A 181 19.45 -7.35 -0.93
N ASP A 182 18.51 -6.67 -0.23
CA ASP A 182 18.83 -5.69 0.81
C ASP A 182 19.25 -6.35 2.12
N TYR A 183 19.97 -5.57 2.91
CA TYR A 183 20.45 -5.93 4.26
C TYR A 183 19.99 -4.89 5.27
N VAL A 184 19.44 -5.35 6.39
CA VAL A 184 19.12 -4.53 7.57
C VAL A 184 19.93 -5.07 8.75
N ASP A 185 20.73 -4.22 9.40
CA ASP A 185 21.60 -4.58 10.52
C ASP A 185 22.54 -5.77 10.21
N GLY A 186 23.04 -5.86 8.95
CA GLY A 186 23.91 -6.92 8.50
C GLY A 186 23.24 -8.26 8.21
N LYS A 187 21.90 -8.34 8.32
CA LYS A 187 21.08 -9.51 8.00
C LYS A 187 20.44 -9.31 6.64
N ARG A 188 20.38 -10.37 5.81
CA ARG A 188 19.63 -10.34 4.55
C ARG A 188 18.15 -10.23 4.85
N LEU A 189 17.49 -9.27 4.22
CA LEU A 189 16.11 -8.93 4.51
C LEU A 189 15.15 -10.12 4.36
N PHE A 190 15.30 -10.90 3.28
CA PHE A 190 14.42 -12.04 3.06
C PHE A 190 14.92 -13.31 3.74
N GLU A 191 16.17 -13.74 3.50
CA GLU A 191 16.63 -15.05 3.98
C GLU A 191 16.83 -15.12 5.49
N ASP A 192 17.30 -14.03 6.11
CA ASP A 192 17.67 -14.04 7.53
C ASP A 192 16.58 -13.44 8.43
N ILE A 193 15.60 -12.69 7.84
CA ILE A 193 14.52 -12.01 8.59
C ILE A 193 13.16 -12.55 8.14
N THR A 194 12.74 -12.27 6.90
CA THR A 194 11.36 -12.51 6.45
C THR A 194 10.99 -13.99 6.37
N LEU A 195 11.90 -14.84 5.86
CA LEU A 195 11.63 -16.29 5.79
C LEU A 195 11.48 -16.90 7.19
N PRO A 196 12.36 -16.66 8.18
CA PRO A 196 12.14 -17.09 9.55
C PRO A 196 10.84 -16.55 10.16
N ASP A 197 10.51 -15.28 9.94
CA ASP A 197 9.31 -14.65 10.49
C ASP A 197 8.02 -15.20 9.86
N SER A 198 8.10 -15.87 8.70
CA SER A 198 6.95 -16.46 8.02
C SER A 198 6.47 -17.78 8.61
N VAL A 199 7.14 -18.31 9.66
CA VAL A 199 6.68 -19.55 10.31
C VAL A 199 5.33 -19.32 10.99
N GLY A 200 4.31 -20.04 10.52
CA GLY A 200 2.92 -19.86 10.98
C GLY A 200 2.20 -18.65 10.36
N HIS A 201 2.84 -17.96 9.41
CA HIS A 201 2.28 -16.80 8.70
C HIS A 201 2.35 -17.00 7.17
N ILE A 202 1.54 -16.23 6.46
CA ILE A 202 1.57 -16.17 4.99
C ILE A 202 1.77 -14.71 4.58
N PHE A 203 2.82 -14.46 3.80
CA PHE A 203 3.08 -13.17 3.17
C PHE A 203 3.05 -13.32 1.65
N TYR A 204 2.69 -12.25 0.97
CA TYR A 204 2.74 -12.15 -0.50
C TYR A 204 3.68 -11.03 -0.90
N ALA A 205 4.86 -11.38 -1.38
CA ALA A 205 5.80 -10.39 -1.92
C ALA A 205 5.42 -10.08 -3.37
N ILE A 206 5.30 -8.81 -3.71
CA ILE A 206 4.90 -8.32 -5.03
C ILE A 206 5.91 -7.33 -5.59
N VAL A 207 6.04 -7.30 -6.92
CA VAL A 207 6.89 -6.33 -7.62
C VAL A 207 6.09 -5.06 -7.96
N ASP A 208 6.79 -3.97 -8.30
CA ASP A 208 6.14 -2.76 -8.78
C ASP A 208 5.33 -3.01 -10.05
N GLY A 209 4.18 -2.36 -10.16
CA GLY A 209 3.18 -2.64 -11.20
C GLY A 209 2.26 -3.83 -10.89
N THR A 210 2.51 -4.59 -9.82
CA THR A 210 1.62 -5.64 -9.30
C THR A 210 0.72 -5.06 -8.21
N TYR A 211 -0.50 -5.55 -8.11
CA TYR A 211 -1.44 -5.16 -7.07
C TYR A 211 -2.35 -6.32 -6.65
N LEU A 212 -2.87 -6.26 -5.43
CA LEU A 212 -3.99 -7.08 -4.99
C LEU A 212 -5.28 -6.27 -5.17
N LEU A 213 -6.26 -6.84 -5.87
CA LEU A 213 -7.63 -6.35 -5.93
C LEU A 213 -8.51 -7.19 -5.02
N GLN A 214 -9.14 -6.56 -4.03
CA GLN A 214 -10.12 -7.22 -3.18
C GLN A 214 -11.45 -6.47 -3.24
N THR A 215 -12.52 -7.21 -3.45
CA THR A 215 -13.91 -6.76 -3.40
C THR A 215 -14.71 -7.70 -2.47
N GLU A 216 -16.01 -7.53 -2.36
CA GLU A 216 -16.87 -8.45 -1.60
C GLU A 216 -16.82 -9.88 -2.16
N ASP A 217 -16.65 -10.03 -3.48
CA ASP A 217 -16.80 -11.31 -4.18
C ASP A 217 -15.46 -12.00 -4.47
N ARG A 218 -14.34 -11.27 -4.47
CA ARG A 218 -13.04 -11.80 -4.90
C ARG A 218 -11.87 -11.10 -4.21
N ALA A 219 -10.76 -11.85 -4.09
CA ALA A 219 -9.44 -11.32 -3.80
C ALA A 219 -8.45 -11.94 -4.79
N GLU A 220 -7.73 -11.13 -5.54
CA GLU A 220 -6.86 -11.57 -6.64
C GLU A 220 -5.59 -10.72 -6.66
N ILE A 221 -4.43 -11.36 -6.85
CA ILE A 221 -3.19 -10.65 -7.18
C ILE A 221 -3.06 -10.60 -8.70
N HIS A 222 -2.82 -9.41 -9.24
CA HIS A 222 -2.61 -9.17 -10.66
C HIS A 222 -1.14 -8.84 -10.90
N GLY A 223 -0.40 -9.75 -11.51
CA GLY A 223 1.01 -9.59 -11.86
C GLY A 223 1.96 -10.56 -11.17
N GLU A 224 3.24 -10.20 -11.12
CA GLU A 224 4.29 -11.04 -10.54
C GLU A 224 4.25 -11.04 -9.02
N ALA A 225 4.11 -12.25 -8.45
CA ALA A 225 4.00 -12.41 -7.01
C ALA A 225 4.67 -13.69 -6.50
N TYR A 226 5.05 -13.64 -5.23
CA TYR A 226 5.68 -14.72 -4.48
C TYR A 226 4.92 -14.96 -3.19
N ARG A 227 4.59 -16.23 -2.91
CA ARG A 227 4.03 -16.62 -1.62
C ARG A 227 5.15 -17.06 -0.69
N ILE A 228 5.17 -16.50 0.50
CA ILE A 228 6.14 -16.80 1.56
C ILE A 228 5.38 -17.41 2.73
N SER A 229 5.77 -18.62 3.16
CA SER A 229 5.18 -19.27 4.33
C SER A 229 6.11 -20.36 4.84
N ASP A 230 6.15 -20.51 6.16
CA ASP A 230 6.90 -21.55 6.86
C ASP A 230 8.37 -21.65 6.38
N GLY A 231 9.03 -20.50 6.26
CA GLY A 231 10.42 -20.39 5.86
C GLY A 231 10.69 -20.61 4.37
N THR A 232 9.65 -20.69 3.54
CA THR A 232 9.79 -21.00 2.10
C THR A 232 9.14 -19.91 1.25
N MET A 233 9.83 -19.52 0.18
CA MET A 233 9.31 -18.61 -0.83
C MET A 233 9.07 -19.36 -2.14
N THR A 234 7.90 -19.16 -2.75
CA THR A 234 7.54 -19.76 -4.04
C THR A 234 6.90 -18.70 -4.93
N ARG A 235 7.38 -18.57 -6.17
CA ARG A 235 6.73 -17.72 -7.18
C ARG A 235 5.38 -18.31 -7.54
N ILE A 236 4.32 -17.50 -7.47
CA ILE A 236 2.94 -17.91 -7.73
C ILE A 236 2.33 -17.26 -8.97
N GLY A 237 2.96 -16.22 -9.52
CA GLY A 237 2.52 -15.52 -10.73
C GLY A 237 3.62 -14.77 -11.42
N SER A 238 3.37 -14.43 -12.68
CA SER A 238 4.20 -13.64 -13.58
C SER A 238 3.43 -12.41 -14.04
N GLU A 239 4.10 -11.46 -14.69
CA GLU A 239 3.45 -10.34 -15.35
C GLU A 239 2.28 -10.81 -16.24
N GLY A 240 1.12 -10.16 -16.10
CA GLY A 240 -0.10 -10.50 -16.82
C GLY A 240 -0.94 -11.63 -16.20
N ASP A 241 -0.43 -12.36 -15.20
CA ASP A 241 -1.22 -13.39 -14.51
C ASP A 241 -2.22 -12.77 -13.52
N ILE A 242 -3.34 -13.47 -13.31
CA ILE A 242 -4.32 -13.20 -12.25
C ILE A 242 -4.38 -14.40 -11.33
N ILE A 243 -4.03 -14.20 -10.05
CA ILE A 243 -3.90 -15.25 -9.04
C ILE A 243 -5.03 -15.07 -8.01
N PRO A 244 -6.06 -15.92 -8.02
CA PRO A 244 -7.09 -15.88 -7.00
C PRO A 244 -6.54 -16.28 -5.62
N LEU A 245 -6.96 -15.55 -4.58
CA LEU A 245 -6.63 -15.83 -3.18
C LEU A 245 -7.86 -16.35 -2.43
N TYR A 246 -7.66 -17.37 -1.58
CA TYR A 246 -8.74 -18.06 -0.85
C TYR A 246 -8.60 -17.94 0.67
#